data_0778d392bbe9ef9524d16aa657aa9ce3
#
_entry.id   0778d392bbe9ef9524d16aa657aa9ce3
#
_cell.length_a   1.000
_cell.length_b   1.000
_cell.length_c   1.000
_cell.angle_alpha   90.00
_cell.angle_beta   90.00
_cell.angle_gamma   90.00
#
_symmetry.space_group_name_H-M   'P 1'
#
loop_
_entity.id
_entity.type
_entity.pdbx_description
1 polymer ?
#
loop_
_entity_poly.entity_id
_entity_poly.type
_entity_poly.pdbx_seq_one_letter_code
_entity_poly.pdbx_strand_id
1 'polypeptide(L)'
;MNRYQILIEYVGTNFRGWQIQKKGPTIQGLIQEKLSKLLKEKIVLHGQGRTDAGVHAFEQSAHFDCKNKITDKIKFLKSINHFLNLKDIAIKNIKKRNNKFHARFSAKQRIYKYFIFNQISQPIIEKNRAWHVRKPLDLELMKKGAKKLLGTHDYSTFRSSSCHAKSPIKTLKSINIKSSKNKIEFQFSSQSFLQHQVRSMVGCLKYLGEKKWDLKTFEKRFKSKKRTLCAPPAPPSGLFLFRVLY
;
A
#
# COMPACT_ATOMS: atom_id res chain seq x y z
N MET A 1 -26.79 0.61 -15.25
CA MET A 1 -26.17 0.22 -13.96
C MET A 1 -25.68 1.44 -13.19
N ASN A 2 -25.68 1.39 -11.87
CA ASN A 2 -25.20 2.47 -11.01
C ASN A 2 -23.80 2.15 -10.52
N ARG A 3 -22.80 2.98 -10.84
CA ARG A 3 -21.42 2.84 -10.40
C ARG A 3 -21.17 3.53 -9.06
N TYR A 4 -20.59 2.80 -8.12
CA TYR A 4 -20.20 3.32 -6.82
C TYR A 4 -18.71 3.11 -6.56
N GLN A 5 -18.05 4.16 -6.05
CA GLN A 5 -16.73 4.08 -5.45
C GLN A 5 -16.87 3.90 -3.96
N ILE A 6 -16.08 3.00 -3.38
CA ILE A 6 -15.93 2.83 -1.93
C ILE A 6 -14.50 3.11 -1.49
N LEU A 7 -14.37 3.74 -0.33
CA LEU A 7 -13.09 3.91 0.36
C LEU A 7 -13.03 2.93 1.52
N ILE A 8 -11.94 2.18 1.58
CA ILE A 8 -11.82 0.98 2.41
C ILE A 8 -10.60 1.10 3.30
N GLU A 9 -10.77 0.85 4.59
CA GLU A 9 -9.71 0.68 5.57
C GLU A 9 -9.59 -0.78 5.96
N TYR A 10 -8.36 -1.30 6.14
CA TYR A 10 -8.16 -2.67 6.61
C TYR A 10 -6.80 -2.91 7.26
N VAL A 11 -6.78 -3.85 8.20
CA VAL A 11 -5.57 -4.46 8.75
C VAL A 11 -5.30 -5.75 7.97
N GLY A 12 -4.21 -5.75 7.19
CA GLY A 12 -3.91 -6.85 6.24
C GLY A 12 -3.26 -8.09 6.84
N THR A 13 -2.97 -8.11 8.16
CA THR A 13 -2.17 -9.16 8.83
C THR A 13 -2.67 -10.57 8.53
N ASN A 14 -3.98 -10.79 8.58
CA ASN A 14 -4.61 -12.10 8.42
C ASN A 14 -5.05 -12.40 6.99
N PHE A 15 -4.66 -11.55 6.02
CA PHE A 15 -5.08 -11.69 4.63
C PHE A 15 -3.92 -12.01 3.70
N ARG A 16 -4.21 -12.79 2.65
CA ARG A 16 -3.27 -13.06 1.55
C ARG A 16 -3.21 -11.89 0.54
N GLY A 17 -3.37 -10.66 1.03
CA GLY A 17 -3.39 -9.44 0.25
C GLY A 17 -4.77 -9.09 -0.29
N TRP A 18 -4.78 -8.13 -1.22
CA TRP A 18 -6.01 -7.60 -1.81
C TRP A 18 -6.70 -8.58 -2.75
N GLN A 19 -5.98 -9.06 -3.77
CA GLN A 19 -6.54 -9.77 -4.93
C GLN A 19 -7.08 -11.16 -4.56
N ILE A 20 -8.27 -11.52 -5.07
CA ILE A 20 -8.84 -12.88 -4.99
C ILE A 20 -7.82 -13.91 -5.48
N GLN A 21 -7.64 -14.97 -4.71
CA GLN A 21 -6.73 -16.09 -4.97
C GLN A 21 -7.45 -17.43 -4.72
N LYS A 22 -6.88 -18.51 -5.26
CA LYS A 22 -7.45 -19.86 -5.10
C LYS A 22 -7.50 -20.33 -3.63
N LYS A 23 -6.56 -19.92 -2.80
CA LYS A 23 -6.46 -20.35 -1.39
C LYS A 23 -6.37 -19.16 -0.44
N GLY A 24 -7.10 -19.22 0.68
CA GLY A 24 -7.04 -18.30 1.81
C GLY A 24 -7.82 -16.99 1.63
N PRO A 25 -8.06 -16.27 2.73
CA PRO A 25 -8.88 -15.07 2.74
C PRO A 25 -8.17 -13.90 2.05
N THR A 26 -8.91 -13.12 1.25
CA THR A 26 -8.44 -11.91 0.59
C THR A 26 -9.42 -10.77 0.85
N ILE A 27 -8.90 -9.54 0.88
CA ILE A 27 -9.72 -8.34 1.15
C ILE A 27 -10.82 -8.19 0.08
N GLN A 28 -10.45 -8.28 -1.20
CA GLN A 28 -11.37 -8.17 -2.32
C GLN A 28 -12.46 -9.23 -2.28
N GLY A 29 -12.09 -10.49 -2.03
CA GLY A 29 -13.03 -11.61 -2.02
C GLY A 29 -14.08 -11.45 -0.93
N LEU A 30 -13.66 -11.10 0.28
CA LEU A 30 -14.58 -10.91 1.40
C LEU A 30 -15.54 -9.74 1.17
N ILE A 31 -15.04 -8.59 0.71
CA ILE A 31 -15.90 -7.44 0.43
C ILE A 31 -16.88 -7.77 -0.70
N GLN A 32 -16.42 -8.39 -1.77
CA GLN A 32 -17.25 -8.78 -2.92
C GLN A 32 -18.37 -9.74 -2.50
N GLU A 33 -18.06 -10.72 -1.66
CA GLU A 33 -19.06 -11.65 -1.11
C GLU A 33 -20.13 -10.91 -0.29
N LYS A 34 -19.70 -10.03 0.64
CA LYS A 34 -20.65 -9.31 1.50
C LYS A 34 -21.49 -8.30 0.73
N LEU A 35 -20.90 -7.61 -0.27
CA LEU A 35 -21.64 -6.73 -1.18
C LEU A 35 -22.69 -7.52 -1.97
N SER A 36 -22.33 -8.68 -2.51
CA SER A 36 -23.26 -9.52 -3.28
C SER A 36 -24.42 -10.01 -2.43
N LYS A 37 -24.18 -10.41 -1.19
CA LYS A 37 -25.23 -10.80 -0.23
C LYS A 37 -26.14 -9.63 0.12
N LEU A 38 -25.58 -8.46 0.44
CA LEU A 38 -26.33 -7.28 0.84
C LEU A 38 -27.20 -6.73 -0.29
N LEU A 39 -26.70 -6.70 -1.53
CA LEU A 39 -27.38 -6.17 -2.69
C LEU A 39 -28.23 -7.23 -3.43
N LYS A 40 -28.18 -8.50 -3.01
CA LYS A 40 -28.88 -9.66 -3.61
C LYS A 40 -28.61 -9.81 -5.11
N GLU A 41 -27.38 -9.46 -5.53
CA GLU A 41 -26.93 -9.63 -6.91
C GLU A 41 -25.43 -9.90 -6.97
N LYS A 42 -24.95 -10.50 -8.07
CA LYS A 42 -23.53 -10.77 -8.27
C LYS A 42 -22.77 -9.47 -8.48
N ILE A 43 -21.93 -9.08 -7.50
CA ILE A 43 -21.07 -7.90 -7.57
C ILE A 43 -19.65 -8.29 -7.98
N VAL A 44 -19.04 -7.52 -8.86
CA VAL A 44 -17.61 -7.58 -9.17
C VAL A 44 -16.95 -6.31 -8.65
N LEU A 45 -15.98 -6.48 -7.74
CA LEU A 45 -15.27 -5.38 -7.12
C LEU A 45 -13.93 -5.12 -7.82
N HIS A 46 -13.70 -3.90 -8.30
CA HIS A 46 -12.48 -3.47 -8.96
C HIS A 46 -11.66 -2.53 -8.08
N GLY A 47 -10.53 -3.00 -7.54
CA GLY A 47 -9.61 -2.18 -6.73
C GLY A 47 -8.72 -1.26 -7.57
N GLN A 48 -8.22 -0.18 -6.95
CA GLN A 48 -7.27 0.73 -7.59
C GLN A 48 -5.90 0.08 -7.86
N GLY A 49 -5.56 -0.95 -7.13
CA GLY A 49 -4.31 -1.70 -7.23
C GLY A 49 -4.26 -2.79 -6.17
N ARG A 50 -3.27 -3.64 -6.28
CA ARG A 50 -3.04 -4.74 -5.34
C ARG A 50 -2.19 -4.27 -4.18
N THR A 51 -2.43 -4.82 -3.00
CA THR A 51 -1.52 -4.81 -1.86
C THR A 51 -1.09 -6.25 -1.58
N ASP A 52 0.16 -6.43 -1.16
CA ASP A 52 0.71 -7.75 -0.82
C ASP A 52 0.07 -8.30 0.47
N ALA A 53 0.27 -9.59 0.74
CA ALA A 53 -0.09 -10.21 2.01
C ALA A 53 0.53 -9.44 3.18
N GLY A 54 -0.24 -9.19 4.23
CA GLY A 54 0.19 -8.47 5.43
C GLY A 54 0.29 -6.94 5.29
N VAL A 55 0.04 -6.37 4.11
CA VAL A 55 0.03 -4.91 3.87
C VAL A 55 -1.34 -4.33 4.26
N HIS A 56 -1.33 -3.19 4.93
CA HIS A 56 -2.52 -2.48 5.43
C HIS A 56 -2.98 -1.38 4.47
N ALA A 57 -4.16 -0.83 4.72
CA ALA A 57 -4.61 0.39 4.07
C ALA A 57 -5.40 1.28 5.02
N PHE A 58 -5.12 2.58 4.99
CA PHE A 58 -5.99 3.62 5.56
C PHE A 58 -7.11 4.02 4.61
N GLU A 59 -6.83 3.98 3.28
CA GLU A 59 -7.81 4.39 2.28
C GLU A 59 -7.53 3.70 0.93
N GLN A 60 -7.83 2.40 0.85
CA GLN A 60 -7.92 1.70 -0.42
C GLN A 60 -9.18 2.16 -1.15
N SER A 61 -9.09 2.35 -2.46
CA SER A 61 -10.25 2.70 -3.29
C SER A 61 -10.63 1.56 -4.22
N ALA A 62 -11.92 1.27 -4.28
CA ALA A 62 -12.48 0.31 -5.23
C ALA A 62 -13.80 0.82 -5.81
N HIS A 63 -14.24 0.25 -6.93
CA HIS A 63 -15.56 0.52 -7.47
C HIS A 63 -16.28 -0.78 -7.83
N PHE A 64 -17.59 -0.71 -7.85
CA PHE A 64 -18.48 -1.76 -8.33
C PHE A 64 -19.70 -1.15 -9.01
N ASP A 65 -20.37 -1.97 -9.81
CA ASP A 65 -21.63 -1.64 -10.44
C ASP A 65 -22.76 -2.46 -9.82
N CYS A 66 -23.95 -1.86 -9.66
CA CYS A 66 -25.15 -2.54 -9.22
C CYS A 66 -26.40 -2.05 -9.97
N LYS A 67 -27.45 -2.88 -10.01
CA LYS A 67 -28.70 -2.57 -10.70
C LYS A 67 -29.45 -1.45 -9.99
N ASN A 68 -29.70 -1.65 -8.70
CA ASN A 68 -30.49 -0.73 -7.91
C ASN A 68 -29.66 0.45 -7.38
N LYS A 69 -30.30 1.62 -7.29
CA LYS A 69 -29.70 2.80 -6.69
C LYS A 69 -29.60 2.63 -5.16
N ILE A 70 -28.43 2.88 -4.60
CA ILE A 70 -28.24 2.96 -3.15
C ILE A 70 -28.70 4.38 -2.73
N THR A 71 -29.91 4.47 -2.20
CA THR A 71 -30.55 5.74 -1.81
C THR A 71 -30.05 6.19 -0.44
N ASP A 72 -30.07 5.29 0.55
CA ASP A 72 -29.60 5.55 1.91
C ASP A 72 -28.18 5.01 2.10
N LYS A 73 -27.21 5.91 1.95
CA LYS A 73 -25.77 5.58 2.10
C LYS A 73 -25.39 5.26 3.54
N ILE A 74 -26.06 5.87 4.52
CA ILE A 74 -25.77 5.65 5.95
C ILE A 74 -26.20 4.24 6.33
N LYS A 75 -27.45 3.87 5.99
CA LYS A 75 -27.98 2.52 6.21
C LYS A 75 -27.10 1.48 5.51
N PHE A 76 -26.71 1.74 4.25
CA PHE A 76 -25.82 0.84 3.50
C PHE A 76 -24.47 0.65 4.23
N LEU A 77 -23.81 1.75 4.67
CA LEU A 77 -22.53 1.67 5.38
C LEU A 77 -22.65 0.94 6.71
N LYS A 78 -23.71 1.17 7.48
CA LYS A 78 -23.98 0.43 8.72
C LYS A 78 -24.13 -1.06 8.45
N SER A 79 -24.95 -1.44 7.47
CA SER A 79 -25.22 -2.84 7.13
C SER A 79 -23.97 -3.58 6.64
N ILE A 80 -23.19 -2.99 5.73
CA ILE A 80 -21.99 -3.67 5.20
C ILE A 80 -20.88 -3.77 6.26
N ASN A 81 -20.68 -2.74 7.07
CA ASN A 81 -19.68 -2.71 8.10
C ASN A 81 -19.99 -3.64 9.28
N HIS A 82 -21.25 -3.93 9.56
CA HIS A 82 -21.64 -4.94 10.55
C HIS A 82 -20.97 -6.29 10.27
N PHE A 83 -20.85 -6.69 9.01
CA PHE A 83 -20.20 -7.94 8.62
C PHE A 83 -18.67 -7.83 8.46
N LEU A 84 -18.18 -6.65 8.07
CA LEU A 84 -16.76 -6.45 7.71
C LEU A 84 -15.89 -6.09 8.91
N ASN A 85 -16.41 -5.35 9.90
CA ASN A 85 -15.62 -4.91 11.07
C ASN A 85 -15.08 -6.07 11.88
N LEU A 86 -15.85 -7.17 11.99
CA LEU A 86 -15.41 -8.41 12.63
C LEU A 86 -14.22 -9.10 11.94
N LYS A 87 -13.84 -8.62 10.76
CA LYS A 87 -12.73 -9.12 9.94
C LYS A 87 -11.66 -8.07 9.69
N ASP A 88 -11.55 -7.05 10.55
CA ASP A 88 -10.55 -5.98 10.41
C ASP A 88 -10.66 -5.20 9.08
N ILE A 89 -11.86 -5.07 8.51
CA ILE A 89 -12.15 -4.29 7.30
C ILE A 89 -13.30 -3.34 7.59
N ALA A 90 -13.16 -2.08 7.12
CA ALA A 90 -14.23 -1.09 7.18
C ALA A 90 -14.38 -0.37 5.84
N ILE A 91 -15.61 -0.17 5.38
CA ILE A 91 -15.93 0.75 4.29
C ILE A 91 -16.21 2.12 4.90
N LYS A 92 -15.30 3.06 4.70
CA LYS A 92 -15.36 4.41 5.30
C LYS A 92 -16.30 5.35 4.57
N ASN A 93 -16.45 5.16 3.27
CA ASN A 93 -17.27 6.05 2.44
C ASN A 93 -17.76 5.33 1.19
N ILE A 94 -18.91 5.79 0.67
CA ILE A 94 -19.46 5.39 -0.62
C ILE A 94 -19.89 6.62 -1.42
N LYS A 95 -19.47 6.70 -2.69
CA LYS A 95 -19.79 7.81 -3.59
C LYS A 95 -20.27 7.29 -4.94
N LYS A 96 -21.41 7.78 -5.40
CA LYS A 96 -21.87 7.52 -6.78
C LYS A 96 -20.91 8.16 -7.78
N ARG A 97 -20.55 7.44 -8.82
CA ARG A 97 -19.66 7.88 -9.89
C ARG A 97 -20.35 7.74 -11.25
N ASN A 98 -19.83 8.44 -12.24
CA ASN A 98 -20.22 8.20 -13.63
C ASN A 98 -19.60 6.88 -14.14
N ASN A 99 -20.14 6.35 -15.24
CA ASN A 99 -19.71 5.04 -15.77
C ASN A 99 -18.29 5.06 -16.39
N LYS A 100 -17.70 6.25 -16.63
CA LYS A 100 -16.32 6.41 -17.11
C LYS A 100 -15.30 6.26 -15.97
N PHE A 101 -15.72 6.40 -14.70
CA PHE A 101 -14.82 6.25 -13.55
C PHE A 101 -14.34 4.81 -13.43
N HIS A 102 -13.03 4.62 -13.32
CA HIS A 102 -12.42 3.33 -13.00
C HIS A 102 -11.40 3.50 -11.86
N ALA A 103 -11.57 2.78 -10.74
CA ALA A 103 -10.73 2.97 -9.55
C ALA A 103 -9.22 2.90 -9.85
N ARG A 104 -8.79 2.04 -10.78
CA ARG A 104 -7.38 1.90 -11.15
C ARG A 104 -6.92 2.95 -12.17
N PHE A 105 -7.67 3.14 -13.24
CA PHE A 105 -7.21 3.92 -14.39
C PHE A 105 -7.47 5.42 -14.24
N SER A 106 -8.48 5.81 -13.47
CA SER A 106 -8.76 7.22 -13.15
C SER A 106 -7.86 7.79 -12.05
N ALA A 107 -7.06 6.95 -11.38
CA ALA A 107 -6.22 7.39 -10.27
C ALA A 107 -4.99 8.16 -10.77
N LYS A 108 -4.85 9.41 -10.30
CA LYS A 108 -3.75 10.33 -10.62
C LYS A 108 -2.53 10.15 -9.73
N GLN A 109 -2.74 9.73 -8.47
CA GLN A 109 -1.67 9.61 -7.50
C GLN A 109 -2.00 8.57 -6.44
N ARG A 110 -0.99 7.84 -5.99
CA ARG A 110 -1.04 6.89 -4.87
C ARG A 110 -0.02 7.31 -3.84
N ILE A 111 -0.43 7.31 -2.59
CA ILE A 111 0.40 7.67 -1.44
C ILE A 111 0.49 6.45 -0.55
N TYR A 112 1.72 6.04 -0.26
CA TYR A 112 2.01 4.99 0.69
C TYR A 112 2.75 5.57 1.89
N LYS A 113 2.46 5.03 3.07
CA LYS A 113 3.24 5.25 4.28
C LYS A 113 3.92 3.96 4.71
N TYR A 114 5.13 4.09 5.23
CA TYR A 114 5.84 2.98 5.85
C TYR A 114 6.30 3.41 7.24
N PHE A 115 6.09 2.56 8.25
CA PHE A 115 6.46 2.84 9.62
C PHE A 115 7.57 1.92 10.11
N ILE A 116 8.58 2.51 10.77
CA ILE A 116 9.62 1.82 11.51
C ILE A 116 9.56 2.30 12.97
N PHE A 117 9.65 1.36 13.93
CA PHE A 117 9.99 1.67 15.31
C PHE A 117 11.49 1.38 15.50
N ASN A 118 12.26 2.44 15.76
CA ASN A 118 13.70 2.37 15.97
C ASN A 118 14.02 2.46 17.47
N GLN A 119 13.99 1.33 18.14
CA GLN A 119 14.19 1.21 19.58
C GLN A 119 14.64 -0.22 19.94
N ILE A 120 15.22 -0.40 21.15
CA ILE A 120 15.66 -1.71 21.64
C ILE A 120 14.47 -2.63 21.90
N SER A 121 13.49 -2.15 22.71
CA SER A 121 12.30 -2.92 23.08
C SER A 121 11.31 -3.06 21.94
N GLN A 122 10.68 -4.23 21.82
CA GLN A 122 9.64 -4.44 20.81
C GLN A 122 8.39 -3.60 21.14
N PRO A 123 7.83 -2.82 20.17
CA PRO A 123 6.59 -2.08 20.39
C PRO A 123 5.40 -3.06 20.38
N ILE A 124 4.83 -3.32 21.55
CA ILE A 124 3.77 -4.34 21.70
C ILE A 124 2.44 -3.82 21.14
N ILE A 125 2.04 -2.58 21.44
CA ILE A 125 0.78 -1.98 20.96
C ILE A 125 0.76 -1.90 19.42
N GLU A 126 1.91 -1.57 18.82
CA GLU A 126 2.06 -1.42 17.36
C GLU A 126 2.54 -2.72 16.68
N LYS A 127 2.43 -3.85 17.37
CA LYS A 127 2.80 -5.17 16.82
C LYS A 127 2.05 -5.40 15.50
N ASN A 128 2.78 -5.87 14.49
CA ASN A 128 2.26 -6.09 13.12
C ASN A 128 1.74 -4.84 12.39
N ARG A 129 2.08 -3.61 12.86
CA ARG A 129 1.73 -2.33 12.21
C ARG A 129 2.93 -1.45 11.91
N ALA A 130 4.13 -1.95 12.20
CA ALA A 130 5.39 -1.30 11.89
C ALA A 130 6.52 -2.32 11.81
N TRP A 131 7.65 -1.92 11.23
CA TRP A 131 8.88 -2.69 11.30
C TRP A 131 9.69 -2.31 12.54
N HIS A 132 9.95 -3.25 13.42
CA HIS A 132 10.83 -3.05 14.55
C HIS A 132 12.31 -3.20 14.13
N VAL A 133 13.10 -2.15 14.31
CA VAL A 133 14.54 -2.10 14.02
C VAL A 133 15.29 -1.68 15.28
N ARG A 134 16.09 -2.60 15.83
CA ARG A 134 16.82 -2.36 17.09
C ARG A 134 18.07 -1.49 16.91
N LYS A 135 18.79 -1.68 15.79
CA LYS A 135 19.99 -0.89 15.51
C LYS A 135 19.65 0.55 15.27
N PRO A 136 20.40 1.51 15.84
CA PRO A 136 20.21 2.93 15.54
C PRO A 136 20.27 3.21 14.04
N LEU A 137 19.43 4.11 13.56
CA LEU A 137 19.34 4.51 12.16
C LEU A 137 19.77 5.97 12.02
N ASP A 138 20.70 6.24 11.13
CA ASP A 138 21.10 7.59 10.71
C ASP A 138 20.05 8.18 9.76
N LEU A 139 19.15 9.00 10.32
CA LEU A 139 18.03 9.59 9.56
C LEU A 139 18.49 10.56 8.48
N GLU A 140 19.55 11.32 8.73
CA GLU A 140 20.06 12.28 7.76
C GLU A 140 20.66 11.56 6.54
N LEU A 141 21.38 10.48 6.78
CA LEU A 141 21.88 9.64 5.71
C LEU A 141 20.75 9.01 4.90
N MET A 142 19.69 8.52 5.57
CA MET A 142 18.49 7.99 4.92
C MET A 142 17.76 9.04 4.09
N LYS A 143 17.64 10.30 4.57
CA LYS A 143 17.05 11.42 3.81
C LYS A 143 17.90 11.76 2.57
N LYS A 144 19.23 11.75 2.70
CA LYS A 144 20.15 11.94 1.55
C LYS A 144 19.94 10.85 0.50
N GLY A 145 19.85 9.58 0.92
CA GLY A 145 19.54 8.45 0.02
C GLY A 145 18.17 8.57 -0.64
N ALA A 146 17.14 8.97 0.12
CA ALA A 146 15.78 9.15 -0.41
C ALA A 146 15.73 10.22 -1.52
N LYS A 147 16.48 11.32 -1.39
CA LYS A 147 16.58 12.35 -2.44
C LYS A 147 17.11 11.79 -3.77
N LYS A 148 18.00 10.78 -3.74
CA LYS A 148 18.54 10.13 -4.95
C LYS A 148 17.50 9.28 -5.69
N LEU A 149 16.39 8.93 -5.03
CA LEU A 149 15.30 8.14 -5.61
C LEU A 149 14.21 9.02 -6.24
N LEU A 150 14.27 10.35 -6.11
CA LEU A 150 13.24 11.24 -6.66
C LEU A 150 13.38 11.39 -8.17
N GLY A 151 12.24 11.61 -8.83
CA GLY A 151 12.19 11.82 -10.29
C GLY A 151 11.81 10.57 -11.07
N THR A 152 12.04 10.62 -12.38
CA THR A 152 11.75 9.56 -13.33
C THR A 152 12.98 8.68 -13.53
N HIS A 153 12.88 7.42 -13.11
CA HIS A 153 13.97 6.47 -13.17
C HIS A 153 13.47 5.08 -13.56
N ASP A 154 14.41 4.24 -13.97
CA ASP A 154 14.23 2.81 -14.03
C ASP A 154 14.38 2.20 -12.62
N TYR A 155 13.26 1.72 -12.05
CA TYR A 155 13.22 1.13 -10.72
C TYR A 155 13.34 -0.40 -10.71
N SER A 156 13.95 -1.00 -11.73
CA SER A 156 14.15 -2.45 -11.84
C SER A 156 14.82 -3.04 -10.60
N THR A 157 15.79 -2.34 -9.99
CA THR A 157 16.42 -2.75 -8.73
C THR A 157 15.41 -3.03 -7.62
N PHE A 158 14.32 -2.28 -7.55
CA PHE A 158 13.29 -2.42 -6.51
C PHE A 158 12.07 -3.25 -6.93
N ARG A 159 12.07 -3.78 -8.15
CA ARG A 159 10.98 -4.55 -8.73
C ARG A 159 11.00 -6.00 -8.21
N SER A 160 9.84 -6.55 -7.83
CA SER A 160 9.70 -7.99 -7.59
C SER A 160 9.91 -8.78 -8.90
N SER A 161 10.50 -9.98 -8.82
CA SER A 161 10.60 -10.90 -9.96
C SER A 161 9.23 -11.29 -10.52
N SER A 162 8.21 -11.37 -9.68
CA SER A 162 6.82 -11.66 -10.06
C SER A 162 6.01 -10.45 -10.54
N CYS A 163 6.65 -9.30 -10.77
CA CYS A 163 5.95 -8.08 -11.17
C CYS A 163 5.63 -8.08 -12.66
N HIS A 164 4.33 -8.05 -13.00
CA HIS A 164 3.84 -8.02 -14.38
C HIS A 164 3.70 -6.60 -14.99
N ALA A 165 4.33 -5.57 -14.41
CA ALA A 165 4.30 -4.23 -14.99
C ALA A 165 5.05 -4.20 -16.32
N LYS A 166 4.44 -3.60 -17.37
CA LYS A 166 5.03 -3.50 -18.71
C LYS A 166 6.34 -2.71 -18.71
N SER A 167 6.43 -1.62 -17.93
CA SER A 167 7.62 -0.77 -17.84
C SER A 167 8.10 -0.60 -16.41
N PRO A 168 9.42 -0.74 -16.14
CA PRO A 168 10.02 -0.45 -14.85
C PRO A 168 10.20 1.05 -14.58
N ILE A 169 10.03 1.88 -15.60
CA ILE A 169 10.17 3.34 -15.49
C ILE A 169 8.97 3.89 -14.73
N LYS A 170 9.25 4.63 -13.66
CA LYS A 170 8.25 5.31 -12.82
C LYS A 170 8.74 6.70 -12.45
N THR A 171 7.80 7.59 -12.12
CA THR A 171 8.10 8.91 -11.59
C THR A 171 7.74 8.95 -10.11
N LEU A 172 8.74 9.02 -9.25
CA LEU A 172 8.53 9.19 -7.81
C LEU A 172 8.48 10.68 -7.50
N LYS A 173 7.27 11.17 -7.17
CA LYS A 173 7.02 12.61 -6.98
C LYS A 173 7.60 13.14 -5.66
N SER A 174 7.47 12.37 -4.60
CA SER A 174 8.01 12.75 -3.29
C SER A 174 8.34 11.53 -2.43
N ILE A 175 9.37 11.70 -1.59
CA ILE A 175 9.66 10.85 -0.44
C ILE A 175 9.89 11.79 0.74
N ASN A 176 9.05 11.69 1.77
CA ASN A 176 9.23 12.42 3.02
C ASN A 176 9.57 11.43 4.12
N ILE A 177 10.59 11.74 4.93
CA ILE A 177 10.99 10.96 6.09
C ILE A 177 10.90 11.88 7.31
N LYS A 178 10.03 11.49 8.25
CA LYS A 178 9.83 12.19 9.52
C LYS A 178 10.12 11.24 10.67
N SER A 179 10.61 11.77 11.78
CA SER A 179 10.76 11.00 13.02
C SER A 179 10.07 11.73 14.16
N SER A 180 9.39 10.98 15.00
CA SER A 180 8.80 11.46 16.23
C SER A 180 9.07 10.41 17.30
N LYS A 181 9.85 10.77 18.33
CA LYS A 181 10.35 9.81 19.32
C LYS A 181 11.06 8.65 18.59
N ASN A 182 10.63 7.42 18.85
CA ASN A 182 11.18 6.19 18.26
C ASN A 182 10.50 5.75 16.97
N LYS A 183 9.51 6.50 16.46
CA LYS A 183 8.76 6.18 15.24
C LYS A 183 9.28 6.98 14.05
N ILE A 184 9.69 6.27 13.01
CA ILE A 184 10.09 6.84 11.72
C ILE A 184 8.97 6.58 10.73
N GLU A 185 8.46 7.64 10.12
CA GLU A 185 7.45 7.59 9.06
C GLU A 185 8.11 7.94 7.72
N PHE A 186 7.93 7.08 6.74
CA PHE A 186 8.19 7.35 5.34
C PHE A 186 6.86 7.60 4.63
N GLN A 187 6.80 8.61 3.78
CA GLN A 187 5.67 8.81 2.87
C GLN A 187 6.18 8.89 1.44
N PHE A 188 5.66 8.01 0.59
CA PHE A 188 6.00 7.91 -0.83
C PHE A 188 4.80 8.32 -1.68
N SER A 189 5.05 9.10 -2.73
CA SER A 189 4.01 9.55 -3.66
C SER A 189 4.44 9.34 -5.10
N SER A 190 3.58 8.67 -5.89
CA SER A 190 3.77 8.42 -7.32
C SER A 190 2.43 8.20 -8.00
N GLN A 191 2.38 8.34 -9.32
CA GLN A 191 1.21 7.92 -10.10
C GLN A 191 1.01 6.40 -10.03
N SER A 192 2.09 5.63 -10.04
CA SER A 192 2.05 4.15 -9.91
C SER A 192 3.35 3.64 -9.31
N PHE A 193 3.29 2.46 -8.70
CA PHE A 193 4.44 1.74 -8.15
C PHE A 193 4.53 0.35 -8.76
N LEU A 194 5.75 -0.17 -8.85
CA LEU A 194 6.01 -1.58 -9.14
C LEU A 194 5.68 -2.44 -7.91
N GLN A 195 5.42 -3.72 -8.12
CA GLN A 195 5.28 -4.66 -7.02
C GLN A 195 6.55 -4.70 -6.17
N HIS A 196 6.41 -4.63 -4.85
CA HIS A 196 7.45 -4.53 -3.83
C HIS A 196 8.29 -3.24 -3.85
N GLN A 197 8.09 -2.31 -4.79
CA GLN A 197 8.95 -1.13 -4.94
C GLN A 197 9.15 -0.34 -3.64
N VAL A 198 8.07 0.03 -2.96
CA VAL A 198 8.15 0.80 -1.70
C VAL A 198 8.92 0.03 -0.63
N ARG A 199 8.58 -1.24 -0.41
CA ARG A 199 9.25 -2.10 0.57
C ARG A 199 10.73 -2.28 0.28
N SER A 200 11.09 -2.44 -1.00
CA SER A 200 12.48 -2.57 -1.44
C SER A 200 13.27 -1.28 -1.24
N MET A 201 12.68 -0.11 -1.55
CA MET A 201 13.30 1.19 -1.28
C MET A 201 13.54 1.39 0.22
N VAL A 202 12.55 1.07 1.07
CA VAL A 202 12.71 1.17 2.54
C VAL A 202 13.79 0.22 3.05
N GLY A 203 13.87 -1.01 2.53
CA GLY A 203 14.93 -1.96 2.89
C GLY A 203 16.33 -1.42 2.57
N CYS A 204 16.50 -0.81 1.39
CA CYS A 204 17.78 -0.20 1.00
C CYS A 204 18.10 1.06 1.83
N LEU A 205 17.10 1.90 2.10
CA LEU A 205 17.28 3.08 2.97
C LEU A 205 17.63 2.67 4.41
N LYS A 206 17.06 1.56 4.91
CA LYS A 206 17.45 1.01 6.22
C LYS A 206 18.90 0.51 6.24
N TYR A 207 19.39 -0.13 5.17
CA TYR A 207 20.79 -0.51 5.07
C TYR A 207 21.72 0.70 5.05
N LEU A 208 21.31 1.78 4.39
CA LEU A 208 22.02 3.05 4.41
C LEU A 208 22.02 3.66 5.82
N GLY A 209 20.87 3.71 6.51
CA GLY A 209 20.76 4.21 7.88
C GLY A 209 21.56 3.42 8.92
N GLU A 210 21.71 2.10 8.73
CA GLU A 210 22.58 1.25 9.55
C GLU A 210 24.08 1.39 9.20
N LYS A 211 24.42 2.26 8.23
CA LYS A 211 25.80 2.42 7.73
C LYS A 211 26.43 1.14 7.15
N LYS A 212 25.56 0.16 6.75
CA LYS A 212 26.01 -1.02 6.00
C LYS A 212 26.42 -0.66 4.57
N TRP A 213 25.84 0.38 4.04
CA TRP A 213 26.20 1.02 2.77
C TRP A 213 26.45 2.49 3.02
N ASP A 214 27.41 3.04 2.29
CA ASP A 214 27.56 4.48 2.11
C ASP A 214 26.64 4.98 0.99
N LEU A 215 26.54 6.28 0.82
CA LEU A 215 25.67 6.91 -0.18
C LEU A 215 26.11 6.55 -1.61
N LYS A 216 27.40 6.41 -1.88
CA LYS A 216 27.96 6.03 -3.17
C LYS A 216 27.57 4.60 -3.56
N THR A 217 27.69 3.66 -2.63
CA THR A 217 27.26 2.27 -2.80
C THR A 217 25.75 2.17 -3.02
N PHE A 218 24.94 2.91 -2.24
CA PHE A 218 23.49 2.96 -2.43
C PHE A 218 23.13 3.42 -3.84
N GLU A 219 23.72 4.51 -4.31
CA GLU A 219 23.46 5.07 -5.64
C GLU A 219 23.92 4.11 -6.76
N LYS A 220 25.10 3.51 -6.63
CA LYS A 220 25.62 2.50 -7.57
C LYS A 220 24.67 1.30 -7.69
N ARG A 221 24.16 0.78 -6.56
CA ARG A 221 23.21 -0.33 -6.54
C ARG A 221 21.87 0.04 -7.16
N PHE A 222 21.34 1.23 -6.89
CA PHE A 222 20.12 1.72 -7.54
C PHE A 222 20.29 1.82 -9.06
N LYS A 223 21.36 2.48 -9.53
CA LYS A 223 21.65 2.67 -10.96
C LYS A 223 21.96 1.35 -11.71
N SER A 224 22.33 0.29 -11.00
CA SER A 224 22.64 -1.00 -11.60
C SER A 224 21.45 -1.68 -12.28
N LYS A 225 20.21 -1.32 -11.90
CA LYS A 225 18.94 -1.94 -12.36
C LYS A 225 18.84 -3.45 -12.06
N LYS A 226 19.73 -3.99 -11.23
CA LYS A 226 19.80 -5.41 -10.86
C LYS A 226 19.10 -5.67 -9.54
N ARG A 227 18.05 -6.50 -9.55
CA ARG A 227 17.31 -6.90 -8.34
C ARG A 227 18.20 -7.61 -7.30
N THR A 228 19.18 -8.37 -7.75
CA THR A 228 20.13 -9.09 -6.89
C THR A 228 20.99 -8.18 -6.01
N LEU A 229 21.17 -6.93 -6.42
CA LEU A 229 21.92 -5.93 -5.65
C LEU A 229 21.03 -5.10 -4.68
N CYS A 230 19.73 -5.34 -4.67
CA CYS A 230 18.81 -4.70 -3.73
C CYS A 230 18.91 -5.36 -2.35
N ALA A 231 18.77 -4.57 -1.30
CA ALA A 231 18.57 -5.13 0.05
C ALA A 231 17.25 -5.94 0.10
N PRO A 232 17.11 -6.86 1.07
CA PRO A 232 15.84 -7.52 1.32
C PRO A 232 14.70 -6.51 1.46
N PRO A 233 13.51 -6.78 0.91
CA PRO A 233 12.37 -5.88 1.04
C PRO A 233 11.94 -5.79 2.50
N ALA A 234 11.62 -4.59 2.95
CA ALA A 234 11.08 -4.34 4.28
C ALA A 234 9.81 -5.18 4.52
N PRO A 235 9.52 -5.61 5.77
CA PRO A 235 8.32 -6.40 6.10
C PRO A 235 7.02 -5.73 5.63
N PRO A 236 6.01 -6.51 5.21
CA PRO A 236 4.74 -5.95 4.74
C PRO A 236 3.97 -5.22 5.85
N SER A 237 4.13 -5.64 7.10
CA SER A 237 3.44 -5.09 8.27
C SER A 237 3.70 -3.61 8.55
N GLY A 238 4.81 -3.05 8.03
CA GLY A 238 5.07 -1.61 8.14
C GLY A 238 4.45 -0.79 7.01
N LEU A 239 3.92 -1.42 5.95
CA LEU A 239 3.43 -0.73 4.77
C LEU A 239 1.91 -0.50 4.81
N PHE A 240 1.52 0.73 4.50
CA PHE A 240 0.12 1.16 4.41
C PHE A 240 -0.13 1.88 3.09
N LEU A 241 -1.15 1.47 2.35
CA LEU A 241 -1.74 2.34 1.34
C LEU A 241 -2.48 3.46 2.07
N PHE A 242 -1.95 4.69 2.01
CA PHE A 242 -2.48 5.80 2.78
C PHE A 242 -3.65 6.46 2.07
N ARG A 243 -3.51 6.80 0.78
CA ARG A 243 -4.55 7.49 0.01
C ARG A 243 -4.36 7.33 -1.50
N VAL A 244 -5.49 7.43 -2.23
CA VAL A 244 -5.53 7.48 -3.70
C VAL A 244 -6.24 8.76 -4.12
N LEU A 245 -5.60 9.55 -4.99
CA LEU A 245 -6.16 10.80 -5.53
C LEU A 245 -6.63 10.57 -6.97
N TYR A 246 -7.79 11.19 -7.30
CA TYR A 246 -8.48 11.09 -8.59
C TYR A 246 -8.60 12.41 -9.31
#